data_2b2181a850a21561cf7bd6414481468e
#
_entry.id   2b2181a850a21561cf7bd6414481468e
#
_cell.length_a   1.000
_cell.length_b   1.000
_cell.length_c   1.000
_cell.angle_alpha   90.00
_cell.angle_beta   90.00
_cell.angle_gamma   90.00
#
_symmetry.space_group_name_H-M   'P 1'
#
loop_
_entity.id
_entity.type
_entity.pdbx_description
1 polymer ?
#
loop_
_entity_poly.entity_id
_entity_poly.type
_entity_poly.pdbx_seq_one_letter_code
_entity_poly.pdbx_strand_id
1 'polypeptide(L)'
;GLRPVFAVYSTFLQRAFDQVIHDVCIQNLPVVFAIDRAGIVGDDGETHQGVFDLSYLSAIPNMTVLAPKHLEELPLMLKWALNQNSPIAIRYPRGADCVKDINPITEIKYGKWEKIISGDKIAIIAVGKMVQHAMIASDSLKDKGINPTVIGATFVKPIDTEMLKELSTQGYDIITIEDNACLLYTSPS
;
A
#
# COMPACT_ATOMS: atom_id res chain seq x y z
N GLY A 1 -2.08 -28.50 3.06
CA GLY A 1 -1.48 -27.56 3.92
C GLY A 1 -2.38 -26.50 4.51
N LEU A 2 -1.99 -26.00 5.67
CA LEU A 2 -2.64 -24.87 6.31
C LEU A 2 -2.25 -23.55 5.60
N ARG A 3 -3.15 -22.58 5.67
CA ARG A 3 -2.94 -21.21 5.19
C ARG A 3 -3.08 -20.27 6.41
N PRO A 4 -2.04 -20.05 7.18
CA PRO A 4 -2.14 -19.25 8.41
C PRO A 4 -2.31 -17.76 8.07
N VAL A 5 -3.14 -17.07 8.88
CA VAL A 5 -3.24 -15.62 8.92
C VAL A 5 -2.67 -15.16 10.27
N PHE A 6 -1.63 -14.35 10.24
CA PHE A 6 -1.02 -13.76 11.41
C PHE A 6 -1.44 -12.29 11.52
N ALA A 7 -2.38 -12.01 12.44
CA ALA A 7 -2.87 -10.66 12.68
C ALA A 7 -2.04 -9.99 13.79
N VAL A 8 -1.47 -8.83 13.48
CA VAL A 8 -0.55 -8.12 14.38
C VAL A 8 -0.55 -6.62 14.10
N TYR A 9 -0.31 -5.79 15.13
CA TYR A 9 -0.09 -4.36 14.91
C TYR A 9 1.26 -4.12 14.24
N SER A 10 1.28 -3.17 13.32
CA SER A 10 2.47 -2.79 12.56
C SER A 10 3.69 -2.54 13.46
N THR A 11 3.52 -1.75 14.53
CA THR A 11 4.59 -1.45 15.49
C THR A 11 5.13 -2.69 16.22
N PHE A 12 4.30 -3.69 16.47
CA PHE A 12 4.73 -4.91 17.18
C PHE A 12 5.41 -5.90 16.25
N LEU A 13 5.09 -5.90 14.97
CA LEU A 13 5.72 -6.75 13.98
C LEU A 13 7.23 -6.47 13.83
N GLN A 14 7.69 -5.27 14.16
CA GLN A 14 9.12 -4.91 14.12
C GLN A 14 9.99 -5.87 14.93
N ARG A 15 9.49 -6.37 16.08
CA ARG A 15 10.21 -7.34 16.94
C ARG A 15 10.31 -8.73 16.33
N ALA A 16 9.47 -9.03 15.34
CA ALA A 16 9.45 -10.33 14.65
C ALA A 16 10.10 -10.25 13.25
N PHE A 17 10.86 -9.20 12.95
CA PHE A 17 11.47 -9.01 11.64
C PHE A 17 12.33 -10.19 11.20
N ASP A 18 13.16 -10.72 12.11
CA ASP A 18 14.00 -11.88 11.85
C ASP A 18 13.17 -13.14 11.57
N GLN A 19 12.14 -13.40 12.38
CA GLN A 19 11.24 -14.55 12.18
C GLN A 19 10.46 -14.45 10.87
N VAL A 20 10.04 -13.25 10.46
CA VAL A 20 9.41 -13.05 9.16
C VAL A 20 10.35 -13.45 8.02
N ILE A 21 11.62 -13.09 8.12
CA ILE A 21 12.64 -13.46 7.13
C ILE A 21 12.89 -14.97 7.15
N HIS A 22 13.37 -15.50 8.29
CA HIS A 22 13.91 -16.87 8.41
C HIS A 22 12.83 -17.94 8.40
N ASP A 23 11.76 -17.72 9.18
CA ASP A 23 10.77 -18.78 9.40
C ASP A 23 9.69 -18.79 8.32
N VAL A 24 9.52 -17.68 7.58
CA VAL A 24 8.47 -17.56 6.57
C VAL A 24 9.02 -17.28 5.17
N CYS A 25 9.74 -16.17 5.00
CA CYS A 25 10.02 -15.66 3.65
C CYS A 25 11.14 -16.43 2.93
N ILE A 26 12.20 -16.84 3.62
CA ILE A 26 13.27 -17.68 3.03
C ILE A 26 12.69 -19.02 2.58
N GLN A 27 11.77 -19.57 3.37
CA GLN A 27 11.10 -20.84 3.06
C GLN A 27 9.93 -20.67 2.06
N ASN A 28 9.61 -19.44 1.68
CA ASN A 28 8.50 -19.08 0.80
C ASN A 28 7.16 -19.67 1.26
N LEU A 29 6.87 -19.64 2.57
CA LEU A 29 5.65 -20.21 3.12
C LEU A 29 4.44 -19.31 2.86
N PRO A 30 3.26 -19.88 2.57
CA PRO A 30 2.04 -19.12 2.26
C PRO A 30 1.36 -18.58 3.53
N VAL A 31 2.03 -17.68 4.22
CA VAL A 31 1.54 -16.97 5.40
C VAL A 31 0.99 -15.61 5.00
N VAL A 32 -0.20 -15.28 5.47
CA VAL A 32 -0.78 -13.93 5.32
C VAL A 32 -0.56 -13.13 6.60
N PHE A 33 0.16 -12.03 6.50
CA PHE A 33 0.33 -11.05 7.57
C PHE A 33 -0.75 -9.99 7.45
N ALA A 34 -1.74 -10.00 8.35
CA ALA A 34 -2.74 -8.95 8.47
C ALA A 34 -2.23 -7.88 9.44
N ILE A 35 -1.66 -6.81 8.88
CA ILE A 35 -0.93 -5.78 9.63
C ILE A 35 -1.85 -4.61 9.90
N ASP A 36 -2.37 -4.56 11.13
CA ASP A 36 -3.26 -3.52 11.61
C ASP A 36 -2.47 -2.31 12.13
N ARG A 37 -3.12 -1.17 12.24
CA ARG A 37 -2.55 0.08 12.74
C ARG A 37 -1.29 0.50 11.99
N ALA A 38 -1.32 0.34 10.68
CA ALA A 38 -0.27 0.81 9.79
C ALA A 38 -0.33 2.33 9.62
N GLY A 39 0.84 2.97 9.52
CA GLY A 39 0.96 4.41 9.40
C GLY A 39 0.81 5.16 10.73
N ILE A 40 0.41 6.42 10.66
CA ILE A 40 0.19 7.30 11.84
C ILE A 40 -1.16 6.96 12.46
N VAL A 41 -1.18 6.66 13.75
CA VAL A 41 -2.34 6.10 14.47
C VAL A 41 -2.99 7.08 15.45
N GLY A 42 -2.37 8.22 15.73
CA GLY A 42 -2.96 9.28 16.58
C GLY A 42 -3.22 8.82 18.02
N ASP A 43 -4.47 8.46 18.31
CA ASP A 43 -4.97 8.15 19.65
C ASP A 43 -4.26 7.02 20.41
N ASP A 44 -3.59 6.12 19.71
CA ASP A 44 -2.90 4.98 20.34
C ASP A 44 -1.54 5.38 20.96
N GLY A 45 -1.14 6.64 20.82
CA GLY A 45 0.07 7.20 21.43
C GLY A 45 1.38 6.85 20.73
N GLU A 46 2.49 7.27 21.31
CA GLU A 46 3.83 7.23 20.71
C GLU A 46 4.31 5.82 20.37
N THR A 47 3.91 4.83 21.16
CA THR A 47 4.40 3.45 21.05
C THR A 47 3.68 2.62 20.00
N HIS A 48 2.64 3.15 19.36
CA HIS A 48 1.78 2.39 18.45
C HIS A 48 1.83 2.89 17.01
N GLN A 49 2.76 3.80 16.69
CA GLN A 49 2.91 4.32 15.33
C GLN A 49 3.50 3.27 14.38
N GLY A 50 2.78 2.95 13.33
CA GLY A 50 3.14 1.89 12.36
C GLY A 50 3.82 2.44 11.11
N VAL A 51 4.87 3.26 11.27
CA VAL A 51 5.47 4.03 10.17
C VAL A 51 6.72 3.39 9.55
N PHE A 52 7.05 2.14 9.88
CA PHE A 52 8.24 1.47 9.37
C PHE A 52 7.95 0.19 8.57
N ASP A 53 6.71 -0.29 8.59
CA ASP A 53 6.32 -1.59 8.02
C ASP A 53 6.60 -1.66 6.52
N LEU A 54 6.26 -0.65 5.73
CA LEU A 54 6.54 -0.64 4.30
C LEU A 54 8.04 -0.73 4.01
N SER A 55 8.87 -0.01 4.77
CA SER A 55 10.31 0.01 4.57
C SER A 55 10.95 -1.36 4.76
N TYR A 56 10.71 -2.02 5.90
CA TYR A 56 11.36 -3.31 6.16
C TYR A 56 10.72 -4.47 5.40
N LEU A 57 9.38 -4.49 5.21
CA LEU A 57 8.71 -5.55 4.46
C LEU A 57 9.08 -5.54 2.98
N SER A 58 9.26 -4.34 2.39
CA SER A 58 9.68 -4.22 1.00
C SER A 58 11.10 -4.76 0.75
N ALA A 59 11.97 -4.72 1.76
CA ALA A 59 13.32 -5.27 1.68
C ALA A 59 13.37 -6.81 1.76
N ILE A 60 12.34 -7.47 2.31
CA ILE A 60 12.34 -8.92 2.53
C ILE A 60 12.12 -9.68 1.22
N PRO A 61 12.98 -10.65 0.85
CA PRO A 61 12.76 -11.49 -0.32
C PRO A 61 11.43 -12.27 -0.26
N ASN A 62 10.84 -12.56 -1.40
CA ASN A 62 9.59 -13.31 -1.56
C ASN A 62 8.34 -12.67 -0.95
N MET A 63 8.46 -11.61 -0.14
CA MET A 63 7.33 -10.92 0.44
C MET A 63 6.58 -10.11 -0.63
N THR A 64 5.27 -10.27 -0.69
CA THR A 64 4.35 -9.37 -1.41
C THR A 64 3.69 -8.44 -0.41
N VAL A 65 3.58 -7.15 -0.72
CA VAL A 65 2.99 -6.14 0.17
C VAL A 65 1.86 -5.41 -0.52
N LEU A 66 0.67 -5.45 0.09
CA LEU A 66 -0.55 -4.76 -0.36
C LEU A 66 -1.02 -3.74 0.68
N ALA A 67 -1.67 -2.69 0.18
CA ALA A 67 -2.30 -1.67 1.01
C ALA A 67 -3.66 -1.27 0.42
N PRO A 68 -4.79 -1.57 1.10
CA PRO A 68 -6.11 -1.17 0.64
C PRO A 68 -6.27 0.36 0.73
N LYS A 69 -6.88 0.95 -0.28
CA LYS A 69 -7.26 2.38 -0.28
C LYS A 69 -8.62 2.62 0.39
N HIS A 70 -9.44 1.55 0.51
CA HIS A 70 -10.78 1.59 1.07
C HIS A 70 -11.04 0.34 1.92
N LEU A 71 -11.84 0.47 3.00
CA LEU A 71 -12.11 -0.64 3.92
C LEU A 71 -12.75 -1.85 3.24
N GLU A 72 -13.61 -1.64 2.25
CA GLU A 72 -14.29 -2.72 1.50
C GLU A 72 -13.32 -3.58 0.66
N GLU A 73 -12.10 -3.12 0.42
CA GLU A 73 -11.08 -3.90 -0.30
C GLU A 73 -10.41 -4.98 0.56
N LEU A 74 -10.40 -4.79 1.88
CA LEU A 74 -9.69 -5.69 2.80
C LEU A 74 -10.19 -7.14 2.73
N PRO A 75 -11.51 -7.44 2.72
CA PRO A 75 -12.01 -8.81 2.53
C PRO A 75 -11.58 -9.43 1.20
N LEU A 76 -11.58 -8.64 0.12
CA LEU A 76 -11.15 -9.09 -1.20
C LEU A 76 -9.65 -9.42 -1.21
N MET A 77 -8.82 -8.54 -0.62
CA MET A 77 -7.38 -8.75 -0.50
C MET A 77 -7.05 -9.98 0.34
N LEU A 78 -7.75 -10.17 1.47
CA LEU A 78 -7.56 -11.35 2.32
C LEU A 78 -7.92 -12.64 1.57
N LYS A 79 -9.06 -12.66 0.88
CA LYS A 79 -9.49 -13.81 0.08
C LYS A 79 -8.48 -14.10 -1.04
N TRP A 80 -7.97 -13.09 -1.71
CA TRP A 80 -6.96 -13.24 -2.75
C TRP A 80 -5.64 -13.78 -2.17
N ALA A 81 -5.17 -13.20 -1.06
CA ALA A 81 -3.92 -13.59 -0.40
C ALA A 81 -3.93 -15.06 0.08
N LEU A 82 -5.05 -15.52 0.61
CA LEU A 82 -5.24 -16.93 1.03
C LEU A 82 -5.13 -17.94 -0.12
N ASN A 83 -5.27 -17.51 -1.36
CA ASN A 83 -5.12 -18.36 -2.55
C ASN A 83 -3.71 -18.29 -3.17
N GLN A 84 -2.80 -17.52 -2.59
CA GLN A 84 -1.42 -17.44 -3.08
C GLN A 84 -0.51 -18.49 -2.43
N ASN A 85 0.63 -18.78 -3.06
CA ASN A 85 1.60 -19.76 -2.57
C ASN A 85 2.91 -19.11 -2.06
N SER A 86 2.83 -17.85 -1.62
CA SER A 86 3.96 -17.06 -1.14
C SER A 86 3.53 -16.20 0.04
N PRO A 87 4.47 -15.67 0.85
CA PRO A 87 4.14 -14.78 1.95
C PRO A 87 3.57 -13.45 1.45
N ILE A 88 2.50 -13.01 2.10
CA ILE A 88 1.78 -11.78 1.73
C ILE A 88 1.51 -10.95 2.97
N ALA A 89 1.85 -9.67 2.91
CA ALA A 89 1.50 -8.68 3.90
C ALA A 89 0.38 -7.77 3.36
N ILE A 90 -0.70 -7.64 4.11
CA ILE A 90 -1.76 -6.66 3.87
C ILE A 90 -1.70 -5.66 5.02
N ARG A 91 -1.26 -4.43 4.73
CA ARG A 91 -1.15 -3.39 5.74
C ARG A 91 -2.34 -2.42 5.64
N TYR A 92 -3.02 -2.16 6.76
CA TYR A 92 -4.19 -1.29 6.81
C TYR A 92 -4.18 -0.41 8.07
N PRO A 93 -4.73 0.82 7.98
CA PRO A 93 -4.74 1.76 9.10
C PRO A 93 -5.83 1.41 10.12
N ARG A 94 -5.73 2.02 11.30
CA ARG A 94 -6.87 2.19 12.19
C ARG A 94 -7.76 3.33 11.68
N GLY A 95 -9.09 3.18 11.77
CA GLY A 95 -10.04 4.24 11.48
C GLY A 95 -11.04 3.89 10.38
N ALA A 96 -11.75 4.91 9.93
CA ALA A 96 -12.73 4.83 8.86
C ALA A 96 -12.22 5.54 7.60
N ASP A 97 -12.88 5.27 6.49
CA ASP A 97 -12.65 5.99 5.25
C ASP A 97 -13.10 7.44 5.38
N CYS A 98 -12.28 8.37 4.91
CA CYS A 98 -12.60 9.81 4.91
C CYS A 98 -13.24 10.29 3.60
N VAL A 99 -13.16 9.49 2.53
CA VAL A 99 -13.81 9.73 1.24
C VAL A 99 -14.77 8.59 0.95
N LYS A 100 -16.05 8.91 0.77
CA LYS A 100 -17.11 7.91 0.54
C LYS A 100 -17.26 7.50 -0.92
N ASP A 101 -16.86 8.37 -1.84
CA ASP A 101 -17.08 8.18 -3.28
C ASP A 101 -15.87 7.54 -4.00
N ILE A 102 -15.10 6.74 -3.28
CA ILE A 102 -14.07 5.87 -3.88
C ILE A 102 -14.69 4.52 -4.21
N ASN A 103 -14.66 4.14 -5.48
CA ASN A 103 -15.04 2.79 -5.86
C ASN A 103 -13.97 1.80 -5.38
N PRO A 104 -14.33 0.80 -4.56
CA PRO A 104 -13.39 -0.24 -4.20
C PRO A 104 -13.04 -1.10 -5.43
N ILE A 105 -11.83 -1.66 -5.46
CA ILE A 105 -11.49 -2.63 -6.51
C ILE A 105 -12.38 -3.86 -6.40
N THR A 106 -12.76 -4.41 -7.55
CA THR A 106 -13.57 -5.65 -7.63
C THR A 106 -12.74 -6.88 -7.96
N GLU A 107 -11.49 -6.67 -8.42
CA GLU A 107 -10.54 -7.72 -8.78
C GLU A 107 -9.13 -7.30 -8.41
N ILE A 108 -8.31 -8.25 -7.93
CA ILE A 108 -6.89 -8.02 -7.67
C ILE A 108 -6.07 -8.63 -8.79
N LYS A 109 -5.36 -7.78 -9.52
CA LYS A 109 -4.37 -8.18 -10.53
C LYS A 109 -2.98 -8.03 -9.94
N TYR A 110 -2.24 -9.14 -9.83
CA TYR A 110 -0.92 -9.16 -9.19
C TYR A 110 0.03 -8.12 -9.78
N GLY A 111 0.59 -7.29 -8.89
CA GLY A 111 1.55 -6.25 -9.25
C GLY A 111 0.98 -5.09 -10.08
N LYS A 112 -0.34 -4.91 -10.14
CA LYS A 112 -0.97 -3.81 -10.89
C LYS A 112 -1.53 -2.74 -9.96
N TRP A 113 -1.40 -1.52 -10.43
CA TRP A 113 -1.97 -0.31 -9.82
C TRP A 113 -3.25 0.11 -10.54
N GLU A 114 -4.01 1.00 -9.90
CA GLU A 114 -5.26 1.51 -10.44
C GLU A 114 -5.16 3.01 -10.73
N LYS A 115 -5.49 3.43 -11.95
CA LYS A 115 -5.68 4.84 -12.28
C LYS A 115 -7.10 5.25 -11.88
N ILE A 116 -7.23 6.01 -10.79
CA ILE A 116 -8.51 6.40 -10.18
C ILE A 116 -9.06 7.68 -10.84
N ILE A 117 -8.18 8.66 -11.06
CA ILE A 117 -8.49 9.91 -11.74
C ILE A 117 -7.52 10.05 -12.90
N SER A 118 -8.06 10.36 -14.09
CA SER A 118 -7.25 10.74 -15.24
C SER A 118 -7.23 12.26 -15.35
N GLY A 119 -6.07 12.84 -15.45
CA GLY A 119 -5.85 14.28 -15.53
C GLY A 119 -4.68 14.64 -16.44
N ASP A 120 -4.04 15.76 -16.15
CA ASP A 120 -2.89 16.28 -16.89
C ASP A 120 -1.60 15.50 -16.55
N LYS A 121 -0.45 16.03 -16.97
CA LYS A 121 0.86 15.38 -16.86
C LYS A 121 1.49 15.38 -15.44
N ILE A 122 0.69 15.56 -14.40
CA ILE A 122 1.09 15.38 -13.01
C ILE A 122 0.42 14.11 -12.49
N ALA A 123 1.20 13.10 -12.08
CA ALA A 123 0.70 11.87 -11.51
C ALA A 123 0.96 11.82 -10.00
N ILE A 124 -0.09 11.70 -9.21
CA ILE A 124 -0.01 11.47 -7.76
C ILE A 124 -0.20 9.97 -7.52
N ILE A 125 0.88 9.28 -7.17
CA ILE A 125 0.87 7.86 -6.82
C ILE A 125 0.78 7.74 -5.31
N ALA A 126 -0.32 7.18 -4.80
CA ALA A 126 -0.59 7.12 -3.38
C ALA A 126 -0.77 5.68 -2.89
N VAL A 127 -0.26 5.38 -1.69
CA VAL A 127 -0.30 4.06 -1.07
C VAL A 127 -1.43 3.98 -0.04
N GLY A 128 -2.28 2.95 -0.14
CA GLY A 128 -3.31 2.66 0.84
C GLY A 128 -4.23 3.85 1.12
N LYS A 129 -4.48 4.16 2.38
CA LYS A 129 -5.37 5.28 2.78
C LYS A 129 -4.94 6.65 2.21
N MET A 130 -3.66 6.81 1.85
CA MET A 130 -3.17 8.07 1.28
C MET A 130 -3.77 8.37 -0.09
N VAL A 131 -4.39 7.38 -0.75
CA VAL A 131 -5.20 7.59 -1.95
C VAL A 131 -6.37 8.55 -1.68
N GLN A 132 -7.04 8.40 -0.53
CA GLN A 132 -8.13 9.30 -0.15
C GLN A 132 -7.65 10.74 0.03
N HIS A 133 -6.48 10.92 0.64
CA HIS A 133 -5.85 12.24 0.77
C HIS A 133 -5.40 12.81 -0.58
N ALA A 134 -4.90 11.97 -1.49
CA ALA A 134 -4.56 12.38 -2.85
C ALA A 134 -5.79 12.85 -3.65
N MET A 135 -6.95 12.21 -3.45
CA MET A 135 -8.21 12.65 -4.06
C MET A 135 -8.67 14.01 -3.54
N ILE A 136 -8.63 14.21 -2.22
CA ILE A 136 -8.95 15.51 -1.60
C ILE A 136 -8.00 16.60 -2.13
N ALA A 137 -6.71 16.30 -2.23
CA ALA A 137 -5.73 17.24 -2.79
C ALA A 137 -6.01 17.52 -4.27
N SER A 138 -6.36 16.49 -5.06
CA SER A 138 -6.73 16.65 -6.47
C SER A 138 -7.91 17.60 -6.64
N ASP A 139 -8.97 17.47 -5.83
CA ASP A 139 -10.13 18.36 -5.90
C ASP A 139 -9.76 19.82 -5.55
N SER A 140 -8.92 20.02 -4.53
CA SER A 140 -8.42 21.35 -4.17
C SER A 140 -7.52 21.97 -5.25
N LEU A 141 -6.83 21.16 -6.05
CA LEU A 141 -5.98 21.60 -7.15
C LEU A 141 -6.79 21.99 -8.38
N LYS A 142 -7.95 21.35 -8.62
CA LYS A 142 -8.87 21.71 -9.72
C LYS A 142 -9.33 23.15 -9.63
N ASP A 143 -9.57 23.65 -8.44
CA ASP A 143 -9.95 25.06 -8.20
C ASP A 143 -8.85 26.03 -8.64
N LYS A 144 -7.62 25.56 -8.77
CA LYS A 144 -6.45 26.31 -9.26
C LYS A 144 -6.13 26.05 -10.73
N GLY A 145 -6.96 25.29 -11.43
CA GLY A 145 -6.77 24.91 -12.82
C GLY A 145 -5.73 23.79 -13.03
N ILE A 146 -5.39 23.04 -11.98
CA ILE A 146 -4.46 21.90 -12.05
C ILE A 146 -5.27 20.61 -11.88
N ASN A 147 -5.21 19.71 -12.87
CA ASN A 147 -5.96 18.46 -12.88
C ASN A 147 -5.01 17.24 -12.81
N PRO A 148 -4.55 16.82 -11.64
CA PRO A 148 -3.61 15.71 -11.56
C PRO A 148 -4.28 14.37 -11.86
N THR A 149 -3.49 13.44 -12.42
CA THR A 149 -3.83 12.03 -12.47
C THR A 149 -3.60 11.42 -11.08
N VAL A 150 -4.56 10.68 -10.52
CA VAL A 150 -4.42 9.99 -9.23
C VAL A 150 -4.36 8.49 -9.45
N ILE A 151 -3.32 7.86 -8.90
CA ILE A 151 -3.04 6.44 -9.02
C ILE A 151 -2.99 5.80 -7.62
N GLY A 152 -3.76 4.75 -7.42
CA GLY A 152 -3.73 3.93 -6.21
C GLY A 152 -2.72 2.80 -6.35
N ALA A 153 -1.64 2.86 -5.57
CA ALA A 153 -0.62 1.82 -5.51
C ALA A 153 -1.08 0.69 -4.57
N THR A 154 -1.97 -0.17 -5.06
CA THR A 154 -2.49 -1.33 -4.34
C THR A 154 -1.36 -2.27 -3.91
N PHE A 155 -0.39 -2.50 -4.80
CA PHE A 155 0.83 -3.25 -4.50
C PHE A 155 1.98 -2.28 -4.25
N VAL A 156 2.55 -2.35 -3.04
CA VAL A 156 3.81 -1.68 -2.72
C VAL A 156 4.98 -2.54 -3.21
N LYS A 157 4.80 -3.86 -3.12
CA LYS A 157 5.74 -4.85 -3.67
C LYS A 157 4.98 -6.05 -4.22
N PRO A 158 5.17 -6.40 -5.51
CA PRO A 158 6.00 -5.69 -6.49
C PRO A 158 5.36 -4.35 -6.92
N ILE A 159 6.17 -3.41 -7.36
CA ILE A 159 5.71 -2.16 -7.98
C ILE A 159 5.23 -2.41 -9.41
N ASP A 160 4.26 -1.64 -9.88
CA ASP A 160 3.78 -1.71 -11.27
C ASP A 160 4.76 -0.98 -12.21
N THR A 161 5.77 -1.73 -12.68
CA THR A 161 6.78 -1.19 -13.58
C THR A 161 6.23 -0.82 -14.96
N GLU A 162 5.11 -1.41 -15.38
CA GLU A 162 4.47 -1.07 -16.66
C GLU A 162 3.80 0.31 -16.55
N MET A 163 3.05 0.55 -15.49
CA MET A 163 2.45 1.86 -15.21
C MET A 163 3.53 2.96 -15.11
N LEU A 164 4.63 2.70 -14.38
CA LEU A 164 5.73 3.66 -14.27
C LEU A 164 6.39 3.96 -15.61
N LYS A 165 6.61 2.95 -16.46
CA LYS A 165 7.14 3.13 -17.82
C LYS A 165 6.18 3.95 -18.68
N GLU A 166 4.87 3.68 -18.60
CA GLU A 166 3.85 4.44 -19.31
C GLU A 166 3.91 5.92 -18.92
N LEU A 167 3.88 6.23 -17.62
CA LEU A 167 3.96 7.60 -17.10
C LEU A 167 5.24 8.31 -17.55
N SER A 168 6.38 7.64 -17.43
CA SER A 168 7.68 8.18 -17.86
C SER A 168 7.70 8.48 -19.35
N THR A 169 7.27 7.53 -20.19
CA THR A 169 7.24 7.69 -21.65
C THR A 169 6.31 8.82 -22.08
N GLN A 170 5.23 9.03 -21.35
CA GLN A 170 4.28 10.10 -21.61
C GLN A 170 4.69 11.46 -21.02
N GLY A 171 5.82 11.54 -20.30
CA GLY A 171 6.38 12.75 -19.72
C GLY A 171 5.55 13.29 -18.54
N TYR A 172 5.12 12.40 -17.63
CA TYR A 172 4.46 12.81 -16.38
C TYR A 172 5.49 13.23 -15.34
N ASP A 173 5.18 14.30 -14.62
CA ASP A 173 5.81 14.61 -13.33
C ASP A 173 5.15 13.75 -12.25
N ILE A 174 5.96 13.00 -11.50
CA ILE A 174 5.47 12.02 -10.52
C ILE A 174 5.64 12.56 -9.10
N ILE A 175 4.55 12.52 -8.34
CA ILE A 175 4.52 12.80 -6.90
C ILE A 175 4.08 11.53 -6.21
N THR A 176 4.81 11.10 -5.18
CA THR A 176 4.45 9.91 -4.39
C THR A 176 4.00 10.29 -2.99
N ILE A 177 2.98 9.60 -2.47
CA ILE A 177 2.41 9.85 -1.15
C ILE A 177 2.24 8.53 -0.39
N GLU A 178 2.85 8.44 0.80
CA GLU A 178 2.69 7.33 1.73
C GLU A 178 2.66 7.84 3.19
N ASP A 179 2.14 7.03 4.10
CA ASP A 179 2.21 7.27 5.54
C ASP A 179 3.21 6.32 6.21
N ASN A 180 4.46 6.42 5.77
CA ASN A 180 5.58 5.60 6.23
C ASN A 180 6.83 6.46 6.35
N ALA A 181 7.81 6.00 7.11
CA ALA A 181 9.12 6.63 7.20
C ALA A 181 10.10 5.93 6.24
N CYS A 182 10.87 6.72 5.49
CA CYS A 182 12.06 6.33 4.73
C CYS A 182 11.87 5.43 3.50
N LEU A 183 10.66 5.12 3.01
CA LEU A 183 10.54 4.29 1.81
C LEU A 183 10.68 5.11 0.52
N LEU A 184 9.80 6.08 0.31
CA LEU A 184 9.79 6.86 -0.95
C LEU A 184 10.89 7.91 -1.02
N TYR A 185 11.42 8.35 0.11
CA TYR A 185 12.51 9.32 0.17
C TYR A 185 13.81 8.82 -0.48
N THR A 186 14.00 7.50 -0.54
CA THR A 186 15.18 6.88 -1.14
C THR A 186 14.94 6.37 -2.57
N SER A 187 13.75 6.61 -3.14
CA SER A 187 13.52 6.30 -4.54
C SER A 187 14.40 7.21 -5.41
N PRO A 188 15.24 6.67 -6.29
CA PRO A 188 16.00 7.51 -7.21
C PRO A 188 15.01 8.24 -8.11
N SER A 189 15.09 9.55 -8.09
CA SER A 189 14.38 10.46 -8.99
C SER A 189 14.85 10.29 -10.44
#